data_8874546a4fd805fccbbe2dc16adc466e
#
_entry.id   8874546a4fd805fccbbe2dc16adc466e
#
_cell.length_a   1.000
_cell.length_b   1.000
_cell.length_c   1.000
_cell.angle_alpha   90.00
_cell.angle_beta   90.00
_cell.angle_gamma   90.00
#
_symmetry.space_group_name_H-M   'P 1'
#
loop_
_entity.id
_entity.type
_entity.pdbx_description
1 polymer ?
#
loop_
_entity_poly.entity_id
_entity_poly.type
_entity_poly.pdbx_seq_one_letter_code
_entity_poly.pdbx_strand_id
1 'polypeptide(L)'
;DAGVDIDAGNRAVELMKESVRATYRPEVIGDLGGFGGLFALNSGKYQEPILVSGTDGVGTKLKLAFMADKHNTIGQDAVAMCVNDILVQGAEPLFFLDYIAVDKVDAEKVANIVQGVAKACQESGCALIGGETAEMAGFYSQGEYDIAGFCVGVVEKSKMITGDKVAPGDVLLGLPSSGVHSNGFSLVRKICFEVMNYDMSTEIPEFGCSL
;
A
#
# COMPACT_ATOMS: atom_id res chain seq x y z
N ASP A 1 6.71 10.03 -31.24
CA ASP A 1 5.87 9.65 -30.10
C ASP A 1 6.45 8.36 -29.48
N ALA A 2 7.08 8.51 -28.32
CA ALA A 2 7.69 7.37 -27.61
C ALA A 2 6.74 6.70 -26.60
N GLY A 3 5.46 7.12 -26.57
CA GLY A 3 4.42 6.53 -25.71
C GLY A 3 4.31 7.12 -24.31
N VAL A 4 5.08 8.15 -23.97
CA VAL A 4 5.02 8.82 -22.64
C VAL A 4 4.20 10.10 -22.73
N ASP A 5 3.22 10.26 -21.81
CA ASP A 5 2.33 11.43 -21.73
C ASP A 5 2.63 12.26 -20.48
N ILE A 6 3.45 13.30 -20.64
CA ILE A 6 3.87 14.19 -19.54
C ILE A 6 2.67 14.96 -18.95
N ASP A 7 1.71 15.36 -19.76
CA ASP A 7 0.55 16.13 -19.30
C ASP A 7 -0.38 15.26 -18.44
N ALA A 8 -0.58 13.98 -18.83
CA ALA A 8 -1.30 13.01 -18.01
C ALA A 8 -0.61 12.77 -16.67
N GLY A 9 0.72 12.67 -16.66
CA GLY A 9 1.51 12.56 -15.43
C GLY A 9 1.32 13.76 -14.50
N ASN A 10 1.45 14.97 -15.02
CA ASN A 10 1.24 16.21 -14.26
C ASN A 10 -0.18 16.30 -13.71
N ARG A 11 -1.19 15.92 -14.50
CA ARG A 11 -2.57 15.88 -14.05
C ARG A 11 -2.80 14.87 -12.93
N ALA A 12 -2.21 13.67 -13.00
CA ALA A 12 -2.30 12.69 -11.94
C ALA A 12 -1.77 13.27 -10.61
N VAL A 13 -0.61 13.93 -10.65
CA VAL A 13 -0.04 14.60 -9.45
C VAL A 13 -0.99 15.65 -8.89
N GLU A 14 -1.61 16.48 -9.74
CA GLU A 14 -2.57 17.48 -9.24
C GLU A 14 -3.79 16.84 -8.57
N LEU A 15 -4.33 15.77 -9.15
CA LEU A 15 -5.51 15.07 -8.61
C LEU A 15 -5.24 14.38 -7.24
N MET A 16 -4.01 13.92 -6.99
CA MET A 16 -3.67 13.22 -5.75
C MET A 16 -3.20 14.15 -4.62
N LYS A 17 -2.84 15.40 -4.89
CA LYS A 17 -2.22 16.34 -3.93
C LYS A 17 -2.98 16.45 -2.61
N GLU A 18 -4.29 16.61 -2.65
CA GLU A 18 -5.10 16.78 -1.44
C GLU A 18 -5.05 15.53 -0.56
N SER A 19 -5.24 14.35 -1.16
CA SER A 19 -5.19 13.07 -0.44
C SER A 19 -3.82 12.81 0.19
N VAL A 20 -2.75 13.12 -0.53
CA VAL A 20 -1.37 12.97 -0.04
C VAL A 20 -1.11 13.93 1.12
N ARG A 21 -1.44 15.21 0.97
CA ARG A 21 -1.26 16.21 2.05
C ARG A 21 -2.05 15.88 3.31
N ALA A 22 -3.20 15.24 3.17
CA ALA A 22 -4.00 14.80 4.32
C ALA A 22 -3.29 13.72 5.16
N THR A 23 -2.24 13.07 4.65
CA THR A 23 -1.40 12.13 5.41
C THR A 23 -0.30 12.81 6.20
N TYR A 24 -0.04 14.11 5.96
CA TYR A 24 1.15 14.78 6.49
C TYR A 24 1.10 14.91 8.01
N ARG A 25 2.23 14.61 8.59
CA ARG A 25 2.54 14.79 10.02
C ARG A 25 3.43 16.02 10.18
N PRO A 26 3.54 16.57 11.42
CA PRO A 26 4.43 17.73 11.67
C PRO A 26 5.89 17.51 11.29
N GLU A 27 6.33 16.25 11.24
CA GLU A 27 7.69 15.84 10.87
C GLU A 27 7.97 15.91 9.37
N VAL A 28 6.94 16.00 8.51
CA VAL A 28 7.12 16.11 7.05
C VAL A 28 7.65 17.51 6.72
N ILE A 29 8.74 17.56 5.96
CA ILE A 29 9.37 18.81 5.52
C ILE A 29 9.18 18.97 4.02
N GLY A 30 8.58 20.09 3.61
CA GLY A 30 8.31 20.37 2.19
C GLY A 30 6.94 19.90 1.73
N ASP A 31 6.80 19.73 0.42
CA ASP A 31 5.54 19.36 -0.24
C ASP A 31 5.82 18.41 -1.41
N LEU A 32 4.74 17.88 -2.00
CA LEU A 32 4.82 17.04 -3.20
C LEU A 32 5.49 17.79 -4.37
N GLY A 33 6.31 17.07 -5.14
CA GLY A 33 6.94 17.58 -6.36
C GLY A 33 8.44 17.82 -6.25
N GLY A 34 9.06 17.53 -5.08
CA GLY A 34 10.51 17.46 -4.95
C GLY A 34 11.08 16.11 -5.44
N PHE A 35 12.41 16.03 -5.57
CA PHE A 35 13.09 14.78 -5.96
C PHE A 35 13.15 13.73 -4.84
N GLY A 36 12.89 14.12 -3.60
CA GLY A 36 12.88 13.21 -2.45
C GLY A 36 11.97 13.73 -1.36
N GLY A 37 11.33 12.80 -0.64
CA GLY A 37 10.56 13.11 0.55
C GLY A 37 11.50 13.41 1.73
N LEU A 38 11.21 14.48 2.47
CA LEU A 38 11.97 14.87 3.65
C LEU A 38 11.15 14.65 4.91
N PHE A 39 11.73 13.98 5.89
CA PHE A 39 11.09 13.69 7.16
C PHE A 39 12.06 13.93 8.32
N ALA A 40 11.65 14.77 9.28
CA ALA A 40 12.43 15.06 10.47
C ALA A 40 12.19 14.00 11.54
N LEU A 41 13.17 13.17 11.84
CA LEU A 41 13.07 12.28 12.99
C LEU A 41 13.08 13.09 14.29
N ASN A 42 12.04 12.95 15.11
CA ASN A 42 11.98 13.58 16.42
C ASN A 42 12.98 12.94 17.39
N SER A 43 14.18 13.48 17.44
CA SER A 43 15.29 12.97 18.27
C SER A 43 15.01 13.03 19.79
N GLY A 44 14.06 13.86 20.23
CA GLY A 44 13.68 13.93 21.63
C GLY A 44 12.76 12.80 22.13
N LYS A 45 12.16 12.05 21.18
CA LYS A 45 11.25 10.94 21.50
C LYS A 45 11.99 9.61 21.76
N TYR A 46 13.20 9.46 21.22
CA TYR A 46 13.98 8.21 21.27
C TYR A 46 15.37 8.47 21.84
N GLN A 47 15.90 7.49 22.59
CA GLN A 47 17.28 7.52 23.09
C GLN A 47 18.24 6.83 22.14
N GLU A 48 17.86 5.63 21.67
CA GLU A 48 18.58 4.84 20.67
C GLU A 48 17.61 4.42 19.55
N PRO A 49 17.24 5.34 18.61
CA PRO A 49 16.29 5.04 17.56
C PRO A 49 16.88 4.04 16.56
N ILE A 50 16.13 2.98 16.28
CA ILE A 50 16.40 2.02 15.20
C ILE A 50 15.37 2.22 14.11
N LEU A 51 15.81 2.49 12.89
CA LEU A 51 14.95 2.51 11.72
C LEU A 51 14.64 1.09 11.26
N VAL A 52 13.38 0.85 10.97
CA VAL A 52 12.90 -0.43 10.42
C VAL A 52 12.24 -0.12 9.07
N SER A 53 12.59 -0.85 8.04
CA SER A 53 12.03 -0.64 6.71
C SER A 53 11.55 -1.96 6.11
N GLY A 54 10.46 -1.89 5.36
CA GLY A 54 9.89 -2.99 4.60
C GLY A 54 9.41 -2.52 3.24
N THR A 55 9.47 -3.40 2.26
CA THR A 55 8.93 -3.17 0.93
C THR A 55 8.15 -4.40 0.49
N ASP A 56 6.99 -4.21 -0.09
CA ASP A 56 6.16 -5.27 -0.62
C ASP A 56 5.28 -4.77 -1.76
N GLY A 57 4.76 -5.70 -2.56
CA GLY A 57 3.78 -5.44 -3.61
C GLY A 57 2.43 -6.04 -3.29
N VAL A 58 1.39 -5.63 -4.01
CA VAL A 58 0.04 -6.19 -3.85
C VAL A 58 -0.06 -7.59 -4.45
N GLY A 59 0.67 -7.85 -5.53
CA GLY A 59 0.68 -9.15 -6.18
C GLY A 59 -0.61 -9.47 -6.95
N THR A 60 -0.98 -10.76 -7.01
CA THR A 60 -2.03 -11.25 -7.92
C THR A 60 -3.46 -10.83 -7.57
N LYS A 61 -3.69 -10.19 -6.43
CA LYS A 61 -4.95 -9.52 -6.08
C LYS A 61 -5.27 -8.39 -7.07
N LEU A 62 -4.24 -7.77 -7.68
CA LEU A 62 -4.42 -6.74 -8.72
C LEU A 62 -5.36 -7.19 -9.85
N LYS A 63 -5.35 -8.47 -10.20
CA LYS A 63 -6.27 -8.99 -11.23
C LYS A 63 -7.74 -8.79 -10.87
N LEU A 64 -8.09 -8.78 -9.59
CA LEU A 64 -9.46 -8.47 -9.16
C LEU A 64 -9.79 -6.99 -9.35
N ALA A 65 -8.82 -6.09 -9.08
CA ALA A 65 -9.00 -4.66 -9.33
C ALA A 65 -9.27 -4.40 -10.83
N PHE A 66 -8.55 -5.11 -11.71
CA PHE A 66 -8.76 -5.01 -13.17
C PHE A 66 -10.12 -5.57 -13.58
N MET A 67 -10.51 -6.75 -13.07
CA MET A 67 -11.80 -7.39 -13.39
C MET A 67 -12.98 -6.57 -12.90
N ALA A 68 -12.87 -5.94 -11.73
CA ALA A 68 -13.92 -5.11 -11.13
C ALA A 68 -13.92 -3.66 -11.60
N ASP A 69 -12.88 -3.24 -12.34
CA ASP A 69 -12.58 -1.84 -12.65
C ASP A 69 -12.65 -0.95 -11.38
N LYS A 70 -12.09 -1.47 -10.27
CA LYS A 70 -12.12 -0.80 -8.96
C LYS A 70 -10.70 -0.62 -8.43
N HIS A 71 -10.24 0.63 -8.42
CA HIS A 71 -8.84 0.96 -8.17
C HIS A 71 -8.60 1.75 -6.88
N ASN A 72 -9.65 2.32 -6.27
CA ASN A 72 -9.54 3.21 -5.10
C ASN A 72 -9.36 2.47 -3.75
N THR A 73 -9.31 1.15 -3.75
CA THR A 73 -9.10 0.36 -2.53
C THR A 73 -7.80 -0.43 -2.55
N ILE A 74 -7.29 -0.78 -3.73
CA ILE A 74 -6.13 -1.67 -3.87
C ILE A 74 -4.84 -1.08 -3.28
N GLY A 75 -4.72 0.25 -3.23
CA GLY A 75 -3.59 0.93 -2.59
C GLY A 75 -3.51 0.68 -1.08
N GLN A 76 -4.64 0.35 -0.43
CA GLN A 76 -4.65 -0.01 0.99
C GLN A 76 -3.88 -1.31 1.25
N ASP A 77 -3.95 -2.27 0.33
CA ASP A 77 -3.20 -3.52 0.42
C ASP A 77 -1.69 -3.27 0.39
N ALA A 78 -1.21 -2.39 -0.51
CA ALA A 78 0.20 -2.04 -0.60
C ALA A 78 0.74 -1.45 0.72
N VAL A 79 -0.03 -0.55 1.35
CA VAL A 79 0.36 0.05 2.63
C VAL A 79 0.33 -0.99 3.75
N ALA A 80 -0.74 -1.78 3.84
CA ALA A 80 -0.90 -2.77 4.90
C ALA A 80 0.20 -3.83 4.88
N MET A 81 0.60 -4.30 3.69
CA MET A 81 1.69 -5.28 3.54
C MET A 81 2.98 -4.74 4.15
N CYS A 82 3.38 -3.52 3.78
CA CYS A 82 4.61 -2.90 4.27
C CYS A 82 4.55 -2.50 5.75
N VAL A 83 3.42 -1.92 6.19
CA VAL A 83 3.25 -1.46 7.58
C VAL A 83 3.23 -2.63 8.55
N ASN A 84 2.58 -3.75 8.21
CA ASN A 84 2.56 -4.92 9.06
C ASN A 84 3.96 -5.51 9.27
N ASP A 85 4.81 -5.51 8.25
CA ASP A 85 6.18 -6.03 8.33
C ASP A 85 7.05 -5.23 9.32
N ILE A 86 6.88 -3.92 9.39
CA ILE A 86 7.60 -3.11 10.37
C ILE A 86 6.96 -3.16 11.74
N LEU A 87 5.64 -3.28 11.83
CA LEU A 87 4.88 -3.35 13.08
C LEU A 87 5.27 -4.56 13.92
N VAL A 88 5.51 -5.73 13.29
CA VAL A 88 5.90 -6.95 14.00
C VAL A 88 7.26 -6.83 14.70
N GLN A 89 8.08 -5.87 14.30
CA GLN A 89 9.34 -5.52 14.97
C GLN A 89 9.15 -4.53 16.15
N GLY A 90 7.90 -4.10 16.40
CA GLY A 90 7.58 -3.07 17.40
C GLY A 90 7.79 -1.63 16.91
N ALA A 91 7.95 -1.43 15.61
CA ALA A 91 8.21 -0.11 15.03
C ALA A 91 6.91 0.68 14.80
N GLU A 92 6.97 1.98 15.06
CA GLU A 92 5.97 2.96 14.66
C GLU A 92 6.20 3.36 13.21
N PRO A 93 5.20 3.29 12.31
CA PRO A 93 5.32 3.79 10.96
C PRO A 93 5.58 5.30 10.94
N LEU A 94 6.51 5.76 10.12
CA LEU A 94 6.82 7.18 9.97
C LEU A 94 6.36 7.72 8.62
N PHE A 95 6.87 7.11 7.55
CA PHE A 95 6.55 7.54 6.20
C PHE A 95 6.51 6.37 5.20
N PHE A 96 5.85 6.63 4.10
CA PHE A 96 5.61 5.68 3.02
C PHE A 96 5.99 6.30 1.68
N LEU A 97 6.48 5.47 0.77
CA LEU A 97 6.69 5.77 -0.65
C LEU A 97 5.99 4.68 -1.46
N ASP A 98 5.36 5.05 -2.57
CA ASP A 98 4.80 4.11 -3.52
C ASP A 98 5.58 4.06 -4.84
N TYR A 99 5.48 2.95 -5.54
CA TYR A 99 5.91 2.79 -6.92
C TYR A 99 4.75 2.20 -7.71
N ILE A 100 4.25 2.96 -8.69
CA ILE A 100 3.16 2.55 -9.57
C ILE A 100 3.70 2.47 -10.99
N ALA A 101 3.72 1.27 -11.56
CA ALA A 101 4.14 1.03 -12.94
C ALA A 101 2.92 0.71 -13.79
N VAL A 102 2.72 1.45 -14.87
CA VAL A 102 1.54 1.37 -15.75
C VAL A 102 1.97 1.17 -17.22
N ASP A 103 1.09 0.60 -18.05
CA ASP A 103 1.29 0.58 -19.50
C ASP A 103 1.22 1.99 -20.09
N LYS A 104 0.19 2.75 -19.69
CA LYS A 104 -0.05 4.14 -20.04
C LYS A 104 -0.67 4.88 -18.86
N VAL A 105 -0.25 6.12 -18.65
CA VAL A 105 -0.79 6.95 -17.56
C VAL A 105 -2.24 7.34 -17.88
N ASP A 106 -3.14 6.85 -17.02
CA ASP A 106 -4.51 7.34 -16.84
C ASP A 106 -4.54 8.10 -15.52
N ALA A 107 -4.68 9.43 -15.62
CA ALA A 107 -4.53 10.32 -14.47
C ALA A 107 -5.55 10.04 -13.37
N GLU A 108 -6.79 9.77 -13.72
CA GLU A 108 -7.87 9.46 -12.79
C GLU A 108 -7.65 8.09 -12.12
N LYS A 109 -7.22 7.10 -12.87
CA LYS A 109 -6.91 5.76 -12.32
C LYS A 109 -5.75 5.81 -11.34
N VAL A 110 -4.65 6.47 -11.70
CA VAL A 110 -3.50 6.66 -10.81
C VAL A 110 -3.91 7.41 -9.54
N ALA A 111 -4.68 8.50 -9.67
CA ALA A 111 -5.19 9.24 -8.51
C ALA A 111 -6.07 8.36 -7.60
N ASN A 112 -6.92 7.50 -8.15
CA ASN A 112 -7.74 6.55 -7.38
C ASN A 112 -6.87 5.54 -6.61
N ILE A 113 -5.82 5.01 -7.23
CA ILE A 113 -4.88 4.10 -6.56
C ILE A 113 -4.23 4.83 -5.38
N VAL A 114 -3.71 6.04 -5.61
CA VAL A 114 -3.04 6.83 -4.56
C VAL A 114 -4.00 7.27 -3.45
N GLN A 115 -5.29 7.49 -3.74
CA GLN A 115 -6.29 7.71 -2.69
C GLN A 115 -6.39 6.53 -1.73
N GLY A 116 -6.34 5.29 -2.25
CA GLY A 116 -6.30 4.08 -1.43
C GLY A 116 -5.04 4.02 -0.56
N VAL A 117 -3.89 4.34 -1.15
CA VAL A 117 -2.61 4.44 -0.41
C VAL A 117 -2.70 5.50 0.69
N ALA A 118 -3.13 6.71 0.35
CA ALA A 118 -3.24 7.83 1.30
C ALA A 118 -4.19 7.50 2.45
N LYS A 119 -5.34 6.89 2.18
CA LYS A 119 -6.28 6.46 3.21
C LYS A 119 -5.64 5.52 4.21
N ALA A 120 -4.96 4.48 3.76
CA ALA A 120 -4.31 3.53 4.66
C ALA A 120 -3.11 4.15 5.39
N CYS A 121 -2.39 5.07 4.76
CA CYS A 121 -1.36 5.87 5.42
C CYS A 121 -1.93 6.70 6.58
N GLN A 122 -3.08 7.38 6.38
CA GLN A 122 -3.77 8.11 7.45
C GLN A 122 -4.18 7.19 8.59
N GLU A 123 -4.79 6.05 8.30
CA GLU A 123 -5.26 5.08 9.29
C GLU A 123 -4.11 4.48 10.11
N SER A 124 -2.94 4.29 9.51
CA SER A 124 -1.73 3.79 10.18
C SER A 124 -0.86 4.89 10.81
N GLY A 125 -1.23 6.17 10.67
CA GLY A 125 -0.43 7.30 11.15
C GLY A 125 0.88 7.50 10.40
N CYS A 126 0.96 7.04 9.16
CA CYS A 126 2.12 7.08 8.27
C CYS A 126 1.96 8.20 7.25
N ALA A 127 3.01 8.99 7.00
CA ALA A 127 2.95 10.06 6.01
C ALA A 127 3.35 9.55 4.61
N LEU A 128 2.50 9.73 3.61
CA LEU A 128 2.87 9.50 2.21
C LEU A 128 3.66 10.72 1.72
N ILE A 129 4.99 10.59 1.62
CA ILE A 129 5.89 11.74 1.37
C ILE A 129 6.45 11.77 -0.04
N GLY A 130 6.12 10.81 -0.87
CA GLY A 130 6.58 10.73 -2.27
C GLY A 130 6.28 9.36 -2.87
N GLY A 131 6.72 9.19 -4.09
CA GLY A 131 6.57 7.96 -4.85
C GLY A 131 7.04 8.14 -6.28
N GLU A 132 6.79 7.14 -7.12
CA GLU A 132 7.11 7.15 -8.54
C GLU A 132 5.94 6.56 -9.33
N THR A 133 5.57 7.21 -10.43
CA THR A 133 4.66 6.66 -11.43
C THR A 133 5.43 6.46 -12.73
N ALA A 134 5.70 5.21 -13.09
CA ALA A 134 6.46 4.84 -14.27
C ALA A 134 5.53 4.43 -15.41
N GLU A 135 5.58 5.17 -16.52
CA GLU A 135 4.91 4.77 -17.77
C GLU A 135 5.82 3.83 -18.55
N MET A 136 5.40 2.57 -18.69
CA MET A 136 6.19 1.48 -19.26
C MET A 136 5.49 0.89 -20.48
N ALA A 137 5.41 1.68 -21.55
CA ALA A 137 4.73 1.32 -22.79
C ALA A 137 5.23 -0.02 -23.36
N GLY A 138 4.31 -0.96 -23.58
CA GLY A 138 4.61 -2.27 -24.14
C GLY A 138 5.15 -3.30 -23.13
N PHE A 139 5.28 -2.95 -21.85
CA PHE A 139 5.69 -3.87 -20.80
C PHE A 139 4.49 -4.50 -20.09
N TYR A 140 3.48 -3.70 -19.75
CA TYR A 140 2.22 -4.16 -19.21
C TYR A 140 1.16 -4.26 -20.31
N SER A 141 0.17 -5.14 -20.13
CA SER A 141 -1.02 -5.17 -20.99
C SER A 141 -1.83 -3.90 -20.78
N GLN A 142 -2.61 -3.52 -21.79
CA GLN A 142 -3.43 -2.32 -21.73
C GLN A 142 -4.33 -2.29 -20.49
N GLY A 143 -4.22 -1.22 -19.71
CA GLY A 143 -4.99 -1.00 -18.49
C GLY A 143 -4.47 -1.76 -17.26
N GLU A 144 -3.45 -2.61 -17.40
CA GLU A 144 -2.80 -3.27 -16.29
C GLU A 144 -1.70 -2.38 -15.67
N TYR A 145 -1.44 -2.62 -14.40
CA TYR A 145 -0.40 -1.92 -13.64
C TYR A 145 0.14 -2.81 -12.53
N ASP A 146 1.26 -2.43 -11.97
CA ASP A 146 1.78 -2.98 -10.72
C ASP A 146 1.93 -1.88 -9.69
N ILE A 147 1.83 -2.25 -8.40
CA ILE A 147 2.01 -1.34 -7.28
C ILE A 147 2.84 -2.01 -6.20
N ALA A 148 3.86 -1.30 -5.76
CA ALA A 148 4.67 -1.67 -4.61
C ALA A 148 4.78 -0.49 -3.65
N GLY A 149 5.01 -0.80 -2.39
CA GLY A 149 5.22 0.17 -1.33
C GLY A 149 6.56 0.01 -0.65
N PHE A 150 7.00 1.08 -0.02
CA PHE A 150 8.16 1.11 0.85
C PHE A 150 7.82 1.92 2.10
N CYS A 151 7.85 1.27 3.25
CA CYS A 151 7.57 1.89 4.54
C CYS A 151 8.84 1.99 5.38
N VAL A 152 9.00 3.11 6.06
CA VAL A 152 10.02 3.31 7.09
C VAL A 152 9.34 3.61 8.40
N GLY A 153 9.72 2.89 9.42
CA GLY A 153 9.30 3.11 10.80
C GLY A 153 10.49 3.26 11.74
N VAL A 154 10.21 3.50 13.00
CA VAL A 154 11.21 3.64 14.04
C VAL A 154 10.78 2.90 15.30
N VAL A 155 11.75 2.30 15.98
CA VAL A 155 11.55 1.68 17.30
C VAL A 155 12.70 2.07 18.21
N GLU A 156 12.41 2.27 19.50
CA GLU A 156 13.46 2.38 20.51
C GLU A 156 14.19 1.03 20.63
N LYS A 157 15.50 0.99 20.57
CA LYS A 157 16.32 -0.21 20.57
C LYS A 157 15.94 -1.20 21.68
N SER A 158 15.68 -0.71 22.89
CA SER A 158 15.29 -1.52 24.04
C SER A 158 13.88 -2.13 23.94
N LYS A 159 13.06 -1.65 22.96
CA LYS A 159 11.68 -2.09 22.73
C LYS A 159 11.52 -2.95 21.48
N MET A 160 12.62 -3.23 20.75
CA MET A 160 12.54 -4.10 19.58
C MET A 160 11.95 -5.47 19.92
N ILE A 161 11.08 -5.95 19.06
CA ILE A 161 10.50 -7.30 19.14
C ILE A 161 11.31 -8.21 18.22
N THR A 162 12.11 -9.10 18.84
CA THR A 162 13.04 -9.99 18.12
C THR A 162 12.65 -11.47 18.24
N GLY A 163 11.66 -11.77 19.08
CA GLY A 163 11.27 -13.15 19.38
C GLY A 163 12.08 -13.82 20.52
N ASP A 164 13.19 -13.22 20.93
CA ASP A 164 14.10 -13.83 21.93
C ASP A 164 13.46 -14.05 23.32
N LYS A 165 12.37 -13.31 23.60
CA LYS A 165 11.64 -13.39 24.86
C LYS A 165 10.47 -14.36 24.83
N VAL A 166 10.15 -14.93 23.67
CA VAL A 166 9.03 -15.89 23.53
C VAL A 166 9.36 -17.17 24.28
N ALA A 167 8.44 -17.61 25.16
CA ALA A 167 8.63 -18.75 26.02
C ALA A 167 7.38 -19.65 26.11
N PRO A 168 7.56 -20.93 26.46
CA PRO A 168 6.42 -21.81 26.78
C PRO A 168 5.59 -21.21 27.91
N GLY A 169 4.28 -21.10 27.69
CA GLY A 169 3.33 -20.49 28.63
C GLY A 169 2.86 -19.09 28.23
N ASP A 170 3.44 -18.50 27.19
CA ASP A 170 2.94 -17.24 26.61
C ASP A 170 1.54 -17.44 26.05
N VAL A 171 0.71 -16.41 26.18
CA VAL A 171 -0.67 -16.39 25.68
C VAL A 171 -0.70 -15.89 24.24
N LEU A 172 -1.29 -16.66 23.34
CA LEU A 172 -1.54 -16.26 21.97
C LEU A 172 -2.84 -15.46 21.88
N LEU A 173 -2.76 -14.24 21.36
CA LEU A 173 -3.92 -13.40 21.08
C LEU A 173 -4.23 -13.45 19.59
N GLY A 174 -5.46 -13.82 19.24
CA GLY A 174 -5.97 -13.81 17.87
C GLY A 174 -6.83 -12.57 17.62
N LEU A 175 -6.57 -11.89 16.53
CA LEU A 175 -7.43 -10.85 15.98
C LEU A 175 -8.30 -11.48 14.89
N PRO A 176 -9.63 -11.32 14.91
CA PRO A 176 -10.47 -11.83 13.84
C PRO A 176 -10.15 -11.14 12.51
N SER A 177 -10.15 -11.92 11.43
CA SER A 177 -9.97 -11.38 10.10
C SER A 177 -11.28 -10.78 9.58
N SER A 178 -11.18 -9.69 8.83
CA SER A 178 -12.31 -9.07 8.11
C SER A 178 -12.62 -9.77 6.78
N GLY A 179 -11.83 -10.75 6.38
CA GLY A 179 -11.95 -11.50 5.14
C GLY A 179 -10.59 -11.95 4.62
N VAL A 180 -10.51 -12.24 3.33
CA VAL A 180 -9.23 -12.51 2.65
C VAL A 180 -8.50 -11.18 2.48
N HIS A 181 -7.25 -11.09 2.96
CA HIS A 181 -6.49 -9.84 2.93
C HIS A 181 -5.79 -9.63 1.56
N SER A 182 -4.44 -9.69 1.51
CA SER A 182 -3.68 -9.38 0.29
C SER A 182 -3.05 -10.61 -0.35
N ASN A 183 -2.72 -11.65 0.42
CA ASN A 183 -2.00 -12.82 -0.04
C ASN A 183 -2.90 -13.95 -0.53
N GLY A 184 -2.36 -14.84 -1.36
CA GLY A 184 -3.02 -16.08 -1.79
C GLY A 184 -4.06 -15.92 -2.88
N PHE A 185 -4.16 -14.78 -3.55
CA PHE A 185 -5.20 -14.50 -4.53
C PHE A 185 -5.09 -15.29 -5.84
N SER A 186 -3.95 -15.88 -6.17
CA SER A 186 -3.86 -16.88 -7.24
C SER A 186 -4.76 -18.07 -6.95
N LEU A 187 -4.72 -18.57 -5.70
CA LEU A 187 -5.56 -19.68 -5.26
C LEU A 187 -7.03 -19.27 -5.12
N VAL A 188 -7.31 -18.11 -4.53
CA VAL A 188 -8.68 -17.59 -4.40
C VAL A 188 -9.34 -17.48 -5.77
N ARG A 189 -8.69 -16.86 -6.74
CA ARG A 189 -9.20 -16.73 -8.11
C ARG A 189 -9.43 -18.08 -8.77
N LYS A 190 -8.49 -19.01 -8.63
CA LYS A 190 -8.63 -20.36 -9.17
C LYS A 190 -9.85 -21.07 -8.57
N ILE A 191 -10.02 -21.03 -7.27
CA ILE A 191 -11.16 -21.67 -6.59
C ILE A 191 -12.46 -21.03 -7.05
N CYS A 192 -12.59 -19.70 -6.94
CA CYS A 192 -13.85 -19.02 -7.21
C CYS A 192 -14.24 -19.06 -8.70
N PHE A 193 -13.32 -18.71 -9.59
CA PHE A 193 -13.68 -18.52 -11.01
C PHE A 193 -13.50 -19.79 -11.86
N GLU A 194 -12.52 -20.65 -11.57
CA GLU A 194 -12.25 -21.83 -12.39
C GLU A 194 -12.92 -23.09 -11.82
N VAL A 195 -12.89 -23.31 -10.51
CA VAL A 195 -13.41 -24.53 -9.88
C VAL A 195 -14.91 -24.39 -9.57
N MET A 196 -15.29 -23.29 -8.92
CA MET A 196 -16.69 -23.04 -8.54
C MET A 196 -17.51 -22.39 -9.66
N ASN A 197 -16.83 -21.92 -10.71
CA ASN A 197 -17.43 -21.21 -11.84
C ASN A 197 -18.30 -20.03 -11.42
N TYR A 198 -17.86 -19.31 -10.38
CA TYR A 198 -18.49 -18.08 -9.92
C TYR A 198 -18.02 -16.90 -10.78
N ASP A 199 -18.79 -15.84 -10.78
CA ASP A 199 -18.38 -14.51 -11.22
C ASP A 199 -18.44 -13.50 -10.03
N MET A 200 -17.99 -12.28 -10.26
CA MET A 200 -17.93 -11.27 -9.19
C MET A 200 -19.32 -10.82 -8.70
N SER A 201 -20.39 -11.12 -9.44
CA SER A 201 -21.77 -10.82 -9.08
C SER A 201 -22.46 -12.01 -8.38
N THR A 202 -21.80 -13.15 -8.28
CA THR A 202 -22.35 -14.34 -7.64
C THR A 202 -22.63 -14.06 -6.17
N GLU A 203 -23.90 -14.14 -5.79
CA GLU A 203 -24.31 -13.98 -4.40
C GLU A 203 -23.87 -15.20 -3.57
N ILE A 204 -23.24 -14.95 -2.44
CA ILE A 204 -22.79 -15.96 -1.47
C ILE A 204 -23.68 -15.84 -0.24
N PRO A 205 -24.67 -16.74 -0.05
CA PRO A 205 -25.64 -16.63 1.06
C PRO A 205 -24.98 -16.55 2.45
N GLU A 206 -23.87 -17.27 2.64
CA GLU A 206 -23.12 -17.30 3.90
C GLU A 206 -22.44 -15.95 4.21
N PHE A 207 -22.17 -15.14 3.20
CA PHE A 207 -21.56 -13.81 3.37
C PHE A 207 -22.63 -12.71 3.38
N GLY A 208 -23.81 -12.97 2.83
CA GLY A 208 -24.86 -11.97 2.69
C GLY A 208 -24.54 -10.87 1.66
N CYS A 209 -23.62 -11.16 0.76
CA CYS A 209 -23.19 -10.24 -0.30
C CYS A 209 -22.67 -11.05 -1.50
N SER A 210 -22.36 -10.34 -2.60
CA SER A 210 -21.65 -10.93 -3.74
C SER A 210 -20.18 -11.21 -3.42
N LEU A 211 -19.57 -12.02 -4.26
CA LEU A 211 -18.17 -12.41 -4.17
C LEU A 211 -17.19 -11.17 -4.24
#